data_9dd37961110ad0ccc6fe92697e07e480
#
_entry.id   9dd37961110ad0ccc6fe92697e07e480
#
_cell.length_a   1.000
_cell.length_b   1.000
_cell.length_c   1.000
_cell.angle_alpha   90.00
_cell.angle_beta   90.00
_cell.angle_gamma   90.00
#
_symmetry.space_group_name_H-M   'P 1'
#
loop_
_entity.id
_entity.type
_entity.pdbx_description
1 polymer ?
#
loop_
_entity_poly.entity_id
_entity_poly.type
_entity_poly.pdbx_seq_one_letter_code
_entity_poly.pdbx_strand_id
1 'polypeptide(L)'
;MVEGHTDDVPYKTGAVIKDNWDLSVMRATSIVRLITAHKGINPQNITAAGRSQYEPLLPNTNADNRSRNRRTEVIITPDLASIERMLQDISID
;
A
#
# COMPACT_ATOMS: atom_id res chain seq x y z
N MET A 1 0.49 6.94 1.14
CA MET A 1 0.75 6.01 0.04
C MET A 1 0.10 4.67 0.32
N VAL A 2 -0.47 4.06 -0.68
CA VAL A 2 -1.03 2.70 -0.61
C VAL A 2 -0.13 1.79 -1.44
N GLU A 3 0.40 0.74 -0.82
CA GLU A 3 1.40 -0.11 -1.42
C GLU A 3 0.92 -1.57 -1.48
N GLY A 4 0.85 -2.13 -2.68
CA GLY A 4 0.44 -3.50 -2.90
C GLY A 4 1.62 -4.46 -2.95
N HIS A 5 1.41 -5.67 -2.45
CA HIS A 5 2.42 -6.73 -2.41
C HIS A 5 1.84 -8.07 -2.84
N THR A 6 2.67 -8.91 -3.42
CA THR A 6 2.31 -10.27 -3.82
C THR A 6 3.24 -11.28 -3.14
N ASP A 7 2.91 -12.57 -3.29
CA ASP A 7 3.84 -13.66 -3.01
C ASP A 7 4.75 -13.91 -4.24
N ASP A 8 5.55 -14.98 -4.19
CA ASP A 8 6.47 -15.33 -5.26
C ASP A 8 5.86 -16.23 -6.34
N VAL A 9 4.59 -16.60 -6.24
CA VAL A 9 3.93 -17.40 -7.28
C VAL A 9 3.65 -16.52 -8.49
N PRO A 10 4.13 -16.87 -9.69
CA PRO A 10 3.89 -16.05 -10.87
C PRO A 10 2.40 -15.92 -11.20
N TYR A 11 1.96 -14.72 -11.47
CA TYR A 11 0.61 -14.44 -11.94
C TYR A 11 0.60 -14.47 -13.47
N LYS A 12 -0.25 -15.31 -14.07
CA LYS A 12 -0.22 -15.55 -15.51
C LYS A 12 -1.58 -15.46 -16.20
N THR A 13 -2.52 -14.69 -15.70
CA THR A 13 -3.87 -14.81 -16.20
C THR A 13 -4.38 -13.63 -16.94
N GLY A 14 -4.05 -13.21 -17.98
CA GLY A 14 -4.86 -12.28 -18.72
C GLY A 14 -4.15 -11.20 -19.46
N ALA A 15 -4.92 -10.51 -20.28
CA ALA A 15 -4.41 -9.46 -21.13
C ALA A 15 -4.12 -8.17 -20.37
N VAL A 16 -4.76 -7.96 -19.21
CA VAL A 16 -4.66 -6.71 -18.44
C VAL A 16 -3.60 -6.83 -17.34
N ILE A 17 -3.63 -7.93 -16.58
CA ILE A 17 -2.64 -8.20 -15.54
C ILE A 17 -1.66 -9.23 -16.07
N LYS A 18 -0.42 -8.83 -16.29
CA LYS A 18 0.58 -9.68 -16.94
C LYS A 18 1.49 -10.39 -15.96
N ASP A 19 1.75 -9.80 -14.79
CA ASP A 19 2.71 -10.31 -13.82
C ASP A 19 2.40 -9.79 -12.41
N ASN A 20 3.28 -10.11 -11.46
CA ASN A 20 3.12 -9.66 -10.08
C ASN A 20 3.32 -8.15 -9.91
N TRP A 21 4.04 -7.49 -10.80
CA TRP A 21 4.10 -6.03 -10.79
C TRP A 21 2.73 -5.42 -11.05
N ASP A 22 2.08 -5.83 -12.11
CA ASP A 22 0.73 -5.35 -12.44
C ASP A 22 -0.26 -5.69 -11.34
N LEU A 23 -0.20 -6.92 -10.80
CA LEU A 23 -1.09 -7.37 -9.74
C LEU A 23 -0.94 -6.52 -8.47
N SER A 24 0.29 -6.22 -8.06
CA SER A 24 0.55 -5.43 -6.85
C SER A 24 0.03 -4.00 -7.00
N VAL A 25 0.25 -3.38 -8.15
CA VAL A 25 -0.27 -2.03 -8.43
C VAL A 25 -1.80 -2.02 -8.47
N MET A 26 -2.42 -3.03 -9.09
CA MET A 26 -3.88 -3.13 -9.16
C MET A 26 -4.50 -3.28 -7.76
N ARG A 27 -3.90 -4.05 -6.89
CA ARG A 27 -4.35 -4.15 -5.49
C ARG A 27 -4.29 -2.81 -4.78
N ALA A 28 -3.20 -2.07 -4.96
CA ALA A 28 -3.06 -0.74 -4.39
C ALA A 28 -4.13 0.23 -4.93
N THR A 29 -4.34 0.25 -6.25
CA THR A 29 -5.33 1.15 -6.85
C THR A 29 -6.76 0.82 -6.43
N SER A 30 -7.09 -0.46 -6.22
CA SER A 30 -8.41 -0.85 -5.71
C SER A 30 -8.66 -0.28 -4.32
N ILE A 31 -7.67 -0.30 -3.44
CA ILE A 31 -7.77 0.29 -2.11
C ILE A 31 -7.84 1.82 -2.19
N VAL A 32 -7.06 2.45 -3.06
CA VAL A 32 -7.13 3.90 -3.28
C VAL A 32 -8.53 4.33 -3.69
N ARG A 33 -9.19 3.60 -4.57
CA ARG A 33 -10.57 3.90 -4.98
C ARG A 33 -11.54 3.83 -3.81
N LEU A 34 -11.39 2.83 -2.94
CA LEU A 34 -12.22 2.71 -1.74
C LEU A 34 -11.99 3.89 -0.78
N ILE A 35 -10.74 4.26 -0.55
CA ILE A 35 -10.39 5.36 0.34
C ILE A 35 -10.91 6.69 -0.20
N THR A 36 -10.72 6.97 -1.49
CA THR A 36 -11.12 8.23 -2.10
C THR A 36 -12.64 8.37 -2.26
N ALA A 37 -13.39 7.28 -2.14
CA ALA A 37 -14.84 7.33 -2.12
C ALA A 37 -15.40 7.91 -0.81
N HIS A 38 -14.60 7.94 0.25
CA HIS A 38 -15.01 8.52 1.53
C HIS A 38 -14.85 10.03 1.55
N LYS A 39 -15.82 10.71 2.19
CA LYS A 39 -15.75 12.16 2.35
C LYS A 39 -14.58 12.56 3.25
N GLY A 40 -13.93 13.65 2.88
CA GLY A 40 -12.82 14.19 3.66
C GLY A 40 -11.45 13.68 3.27
N ILE A 41 -11.38 12.70 2.38
CA ILE A 41 -10.11 12.22 1.84
C ILE A 41 -9.81 12.93 0.53
N ASN A 42 -8.70 13.66 0.50
CA ASN A 42 -8.29 14.40 -0.69
C ASN A 42 -7.47 13.50 -1.61
N PRO A 43 -7.96 13.21 -2.83
CA PRO A 43 -7.23 12.36 -3.79
C PRO A 43 -5.82 12.87 -4.14
N GLN A 44 -5.55 14.16 -4.02
CA GLN A 44 -4.23 14.72 -4.28
C GLN A 44 -3.17 14.22 -3.30
N ASN A 45 -3.57 13.74 -2.13
CA ASN A 45 -2.66 13.29 -1.08
C ASN A 45 -2.44 11.77 -1.07
N ILE A 46 -2.96 11.06 -2.07
CA ILE A 46 -2.89 9.60 -2.12
C ILE A 46 -2.06 9.16 -3.33
N THR A 47 -1.15 8.23 -3.08
CA THR A 47 -0.33 7.60 -4.12
C THR A 47 -0.55 6.09 -4.04
N ALA A 48 -0.70 5.44 -5.19
CA ALA A 48 -0.72 4.00 -5.32
C ALA A 48 0.65 3.50 -5.80
N ALA A 49 1.14 2.44 -5.19
CA ALA A 49 2.43 1.85 -5.57
C ALA A 49 2.35 0.31 -5.50
N GLY A 50 3.21 -0.36 -6.27
CA GLY A 50 3.34 -1.80 -6.26
C GLY A 50 4.78 -2.22 -6.02
N ARG A 51 4.96 -3.27 -5.22
CA ARG A 51 6.27 -3.84 -4.90
C ARG A 51 6.46 -5.24 -5.47
N SER A 52 5.49 -5.76 -6.21
CA SER A 52 5.55 -7.14 -6.69
C SER A 52 5.80 -8.11 -5.52
N GLN A 53 6.72 -9.06 -5.70
CA GLN A 53 7.09 -10.06 -4.69
C GLN A 53 8.32 -9.68 -3.85
N TYR A 54 8.89 -8.51 -4.08
CA TYR A 54 10.26 -8.19 -3.66
C TYR A 54 10.39 -7.63 -2.25
N GLU A 55 9.30 -7.45 -1.53
CA GLU A 55 9.32 -7.06 -0.11
C GLU A 55 8.45 -7.99 0.73
N PRO A 56 8.83 -9.28 0.86
CA PRO A 56 8.04 -10.21 1.67
C PRO A 56 8.18 -9.91 3.16
N LEU A 57 7.10 -10.13 3.91
CA LEU A 57 7.13 -10.11 5.37
C LEU A 57 7.80 -11.37 5.93
N LEU A 58 7.57 -12.48 5.25
CA LEU A 58 8.06 -13.80 5.64
C LEU A 58 8.60 -14.51 4.41
N PRO A 59 9.51 -15.49 4.58
CA PRO A 59 9.97 -16.30 3.45
C PRO A 59 8.81 -17.01 2.77
N ASN A 60 8.79 -17.03 1.44
CA ASN A 60 7.75 -17.68 0.62
C ASN A 60 7.95 -19.21 0.58
N THR A 61 7.99 -19.86 1.73
CA THR A 61 8.32 -21.28 1.87
C THR A 61 7.10 -22.17 2.11
N ASN A 62 5.94 -21.59 2.44
CA ASN A 62 4.71 -22.33 2.66
C ASN A 62 3.49 -21.45 2.34
N ALA A 63 2.31 -22.08 2.31
CA ALA A 63 1.07 -21.38 1.94
C ALA A 63 0.67 -20.28 2.93
N ASP A 64 0.93 -20.47 4.22
CA ASP A 64 0.60 -19.48 5.25
C ASP A 64 1.47 -18.21 5.08
N ASN A 65 2.78 -18.39 4.90
CA ASN A 65 3.69 -17.26 4.67
C ASN A 65 3.34 -16.52 3.38
N ARG A 66 3.05 -17.22 2.30
CA ARG A 66 2.62 -16.60 1.03
C ARG A 66 1.34 -15.81 1.21
N SER A 67 0.38 -16.32 1.97
CA SER A 67 -0.86 -15.61 2.26
C SER A 67 -0.60 -14.28 2.97
N ARG A 68 0.34 -14.23 3.90
CA ARG A 68 0.71 -13.01 4.61
C ARG A 68 1.46 -12.02 3.74
N ASN A 69 2.20 -12.51 2.74
CA ASN A 69 2.90 -11.65 1.79
C ASN A 69 1.95 -10.98 0.80
N ARG A 70 0.80 -11.59 0.50
CA ARG A 70 -0.26 -11.01 -0.32
C ARG A 70 -1.04 -9.99 0.49
N ARG A 71 -0.59 -8.76 0.47
CA ARG A 71 -1.14 -7.71 1.32
C ARG A 71 -1.13 -6.35 0.65
N THR A 72 -1.87 -5.43 1.21
CA THR A 72 -1.80 -4.00 0.91
C THR A 72 -1.45 -3.26 2.19
N GLU A 73 -0.48 -2.38 2.12
CA GLU A 73 -0.07 -1.53 3.24
C GLU A 73 -0.50 -0.09 2.99
N VAL A 74 -1.07 0.54 4.00
CA VAL A 74 -1.36 1.97 3.97
C VAL A 74 -0.29 2.68 4.78
N ILE A 75 0.53 3.47 4.09
CA ILE A 75 1.65 4.19 4.71
C ILE A 75 1.23 5.64 4.87
N ILE A 76 1.14 6.08 6.10
CA ILE A 76 0.76 7.45 6.44
C ILE A 76 2.03 8.27 6.63
N THR A 77 2.18 9.28 5.76
CA THR A 77 3.25 10.24 5.91
C THR A 77 2.67 11.53 6.49
N PRO A 78 3.02 11.89 7.72
CA PRO A 78 2.49 13.12 8.31
C PRO A 78 2.97 14.34 7.55
N ASP A 79 2.09 15.32 7.40
CA ASP A 79 2.46 16.64 6.92
C ASP A 79 3.38 17.33 7.94
N LEU A 80 4.48 17.89 7.46
CA LEU A 80 5.47 18.56 8.31
C LEU A 80 4.86 19.73 9.08
N ALA A 81 3.98 20.49 8.46
CA ALA A 81 3.29 21.59 9.12
C ALA A 81 2.38 21.10 10.26
N SER A 82 1.74 19.94 10.10
CA SER A 82 0.92 19.33 11.14
C SER A 82 1.77 18.83 12.30
N ILE A 83 2.95 18.28 12.03
CA ILE A 83 3.91 17.86 13.05
C ILE A 83 4.38 19.06 13.85
N GLU A 84 4.75 20.14 13.18
CA GLU A 84 5.19 21.38 13.83
C GLU A 84 4.12 21.94 14.77
N ARG A 85 2.86 21.95 14.34
CA ARG A 85 1.74 22.36 15.18
C ARG A 85 1.58 21.49 16.42
N MET A 86 1.68 20.17 16.24
CA MET A 86 1.60 19.22 17.35
C MET A 86 2.72 19.45 18.36
N LEU A 87 3.92 19.71 17.88
CA LEU A 87 5.08 19.98 18.74
C LEU A 87 4.91 21.29 19.51
N GLN A 88 4.34 22.31 18.90
CA GLN A 88 4.03 23.57 19.58
C GLN A 88 3.02 23.36 20.71
N ASP A 89 1.98 22.56 20.48
CA ASP A 89 0.96 22.26 21.48
C ASP A 89 1.55 21.48 22.67
N ILE A 90 2.50 20.59 22.41
CA ILE A 90 3.16 19.79 23.45
C ILE A 90 4.16 20.61 24.27
N SER A 91 4.82 21.58 23.65
CA SER A 91 5.89 22.36 24.26
C SER A 91 5.40 23.55 25.09
N ILE A 92 4.12 23.72 25.26
CA ILE A 92 3.55 24.79 26.08
C ILE A 92 3.69 24.43 27.56
N ASP A 93 4.38 25.24 28.26
CA ASP A 93 4.56 25.12 29.72
C ASP A 93 3.64 26.07 30.47
#